data_5bad4136ab8190a71bafb337f09ad5a7
#
_entry.id   5bad4136ab8190a71bafb337f09ad5a7
#
_cell.length_a   1.000
_cell.length_b   1.000
_cell.length_c   1.000
_cell.angle_alpha   90.00
_cell.angle_beta   90.00
_cell.angle_gamma   90.00
#
_symmetry.space_group_name_H-M   'P 1'
#
loop_
_entity.id
_entity.type
_entity.pdbx_description
1 polymer ?
#
loop_
_entity_poly.entity_id
_entity_poly.type
_entity_poly.pdbx_seq_one_letter_code
_entity_poly.pdbx_strand_id
1 'polypeptide(L)'
;MLLPAVAYLSLSNSGSIYDGLYAIEPGLVSIWGAGGFTLMNVAVVVGMMLIGLGFLGSPQVFARLIAIRSEDQINRGKWVAMLFTLLVDFSAVSIGVLGRYIFTTQGIEPDTVLGNGAQNVLSELVEFTFPPLIVGLYVAAVLSAIMSTVSSLLVMAAGSVTHDLYAKIINPHLTDSQAARLCRVITIVFAVLSLGLAITVSIASPERTIFWFVIFGWAGIAATFCPMMLMSLFWTRFTERAAIASMITGFSMTMICKFVIQDMESIGPIFVALETMPPSFLSALIVGYIVTIVWPDDELAAQYQADLDTIGHGLSGIEASPVESVVNN
;
A
#
# COMPACT_ATOMS: atom_id res chain seq x y z
N MET A 1 -4.24 17.03 -9.87
CA MET A 1 -5.40 17.92 -10.00
C MET A 1 -5.34 18.80 -11.23
N LEU A 2 -4.26 19.52 -11.50
CA LEU A 2 -4.16 20.41 -12.67
C LEU A 2 -4.23 19.65 -14.00
N LEU A 3 -3.52 18.52 -14.12
CA LEU A 3 -3.46 17.75 -15.37
C LEU A 3 -4.82 17.28 -15.87
N PRO A 4 -5.66 16.56 -15.09
CA PRO A 4 -6.96 16.14 -15.59
C PRO A 4 -7.90 17.32 -15.90
N ALA A 5 -7.80 18.42 -15.15
CA ALA A 5 -8.62 19.60 -15.42
C ALA A 5 -8.24 20.26 -16.77
N VAL A 6 -6.94 20.42 -17.05
CA VAL A 6 -6.47 21.01 -18.32
C VAL A 6 -6.72 20.05 -19.48
N ALA A 7 -6.49 18.74 -19.30
CA ALA A 7 -6.81 17.75 -20.32
C ALA A 7 -8.31 17.71 -20.65
N TYR A 8 -9.18 17.81 -19.65
CA TYR A 8 -10.62 17.92 -19.85
C TYR A 8 -11.02 19.20 -20.63
N LEU A 9 -10.42 20.34 -20.27
CA LEU A 9 -10.69 21.60 -20.95
C LEU A 9 -10.22 21.59 -22.42
N SER A 10 -9.15 20.85 -22.73
CA SER A 10 -8.70 20.68 -24.12
C SER A 10 -9.71 19.90 -24.99
N LEU A 11 -10.60 19.14 -24.36
CA LEU A 11 -11.65 18.35 -24.98
C LEU A 11 -12.99 19.08 -25.10
N SER A 12 -13.08 20.35 -24.73
CA SER A 12 -14.34 21.10 -24.62
C SER A 12 -15.21 21.13 -25.90
N ASN A 13 -14.65 20.75 -27.06
CA ASN A 13 -15.35 20.65 -28.34
C ASN A 13 -15.65 19.21 -28.80
N SER A 14 -15.37 18.18 -27.98
CA SER A 14 -15.31 16.76 -28.39
C SER A 14 -16.48 15.94 -27.85
N GLY A 15 -17.69 16.39 -27.82
CA GLY A 15 -18.85 15.58 -27.42
C GLY A 15 -18.78 15.01 -25.99
N SER A 16 -19.66 14.04 -25.70
CA SER A 16 -19.66 13.36 -24.40
C SER A 16 -18.50 12.35 -24.29
N ILE A 17 -17.62 12.52 -23.29
CA ILE A 17 -16.55 11.56 -23.00
C ILE A 17 -17.12 10.15 -22.72
N TYR A 18 -18.27 10.09 -22.06
CA TYR A 18 -18.95 8.83 -21.78
C TYR A 18 -19.33 8.08 -23.07
N ASP A 19 -19.95 8.78 -24.03
CA ASP A 19 -20.36 8.19 -25.31
C ASP A 19 -19.13 7.76 -26.13
N GLY A 20 -18.06 8.56 -26.09
CA GLY A 20 -16.81 8.24 -26.74
C GLY A 20 -16.13 7.00 -26.16
N LEU A 21 -16.05 6.87 -24.85
CA LEU A 21 -15.51 5.67 -24.17
C LEU A 21 -16.40 4.44 -24.42
N TYR A 22 -17.73 4.61 -24.38
CA TYR A 22 -18.67 3.54 -24.69
C TYR A 22 -18.53 3.04 -26.14
N ALA A 23 -18.23 3.93 -27.08
CA ALA A 23 -18.00 3.59 -28.46
C ALA A 23 -16.66 2.86 -28.69
N ILE A 24 -15.64 3.15 -27.87
CA ILE A 24 -14.36 2.42 -27.88
C ILE A 24 -14.57 1.00 -27.35
N GLU A 25 -15.09 0.89 -26.13
CA GLU A 25 -15.41 -0.38 -25.48
C GLU A 25 -16.45 -0.15 -24.38
N PRO A 26 -17.62 -0.79 -24.43
CA PRO A 26 -18.67 -0.64 -23.40
C PRO A 26 -18.20 -1.00 -21.98
N GLY A 27 -17.20 -1.88 -21.86
CA GLY A 27 -16.61 -2.29 -20.58
C GLY A 27 -15.90 -1.16 -19.85
N LEU A 28 -15.37 -0.14 -20.57
CA LEU A 28 -14.66 1.01 -19.98
C LEU A 28 -15.56 1.91 -19.11
N VAL A 29 -16.84 1.90 -19.33
CA VAL A 29 -17.83 2.69 -18.57
C VAL A 29 -18.67 1.85 -17.63
N SER A 30 -18.34 0.57 -17.48
CA SER A 30 -19.02 -0.38 -16.60
C SER A 30 -18.16 -0.67 -15.36
N ILE A 31 -18.77 -0.68 -14.17
CA ILE A 31 -18.10 -1.10 -12.91
C ILE A 31 -17.60 -2.56 -13.01
N TRP A 32 -18.29 -3.38 -13.78
CA TRP A 32 -17.98 -4.79 -13.93
C TRP A 32 -17.01 -5.08 -15.09
N GLY A 33 -16.58 -4.06 -15.83
CA GLY A 33 -15.70 -4.22 -16.98
C GLY A 33 -16.36 -4.94 -18.17
N ALA A 34 -15.55 -5.47 -19.07
CA ALA A 34 -16.01 -6.24 -20.20
C ALA A 34 -16.72 -7.54 -19.76
N GLY A 35 -17.86 -7.87 -20.39
CA GLY A 35 -18.64 -9.07 -20.08
C GLY A 35 -19.65 -8.94 -18.93
N GLY A 36 -19.74 -7.79 -18.27
CA GLY A 36 -20.77 -7.52 -17.25
C GLY A 36 -20.56 -8.27 -15.92
N PHE A 37 -21.64 -8.59 -15.23
CA PHE A 37 -21.62 -9.25 -13.91
C PHE A 37 -21.30 -10.73 -14.03
N THR A 38 -20.02 -11.07 -13.91
CA THR A 38 -19.50 -12.45 -13.88
C THR A 38 -18.72 -12.69 -12.59
N LEU A 39 -18.57 -13.96 -12.18
CA LEU A 39 -17.77 -14.33 -11.00
C LEU A 39 -16.33 -13.80 -11.11
N MET A 40 -15.76 -13.84 -12.32
CA MET A 40 -14.41 -13.35 -12.59
C MET A 40 -14.30 -11.83 -12.36
N ASN A 41 -15.24 -11.04 -12.90
CA ASN A 41 -15.26 -9.60 -12.75
C ASN A 41 -15.52 -9.19 -11.29
N VAL A 42 -16.37 -9.92 -10.56
CA VAL A 42 -16.56 -9.73 -9.13
C VAL A 42 -15.25 -10.00 -8.38
N ALA A 43 -14.53 -11.07 -8.73
CA ALA A 43 -13.24 -11.39 -8.11
C ALA A 43 -12.21 -10.26 -8.34
N VAL A 44 -12.13 -9.70 -9.54
CA VAL A 44 -11.28 -8.53 -9.85
C VAL A 44 -11.64 -7.33 -8.97
N VAL A 45 -12.91 -6.94 -8.93
CA VAL A 45 -13.37 -5.79 -8.14
C VAL A 45 -13.08 -6.00 -6.65
N VAL A 46 -13.41 -7.16 -6.11
CA VAL A 46 -13.15 -7.51 -4.71
C VAL A 46 -11.66 -7.56 -4.42
N GLY A 47 -10.87 -8.17 -5.29
CA GLY A 47 -9.41 -8.22 -5.17
C GLY A 47 -8.78 -6.82 -5.09
N MET A 48 -9.16 -5.95 -6.01
CA MET A 48 -8.67 -4.56 -6.03
C MET A 48 -9.12 -3.75 -4.80
N MET A 49 -10.37 -3.92 -4.35
CA MET A 49 -10.84 -3.25 -3.12
C MET A 49 -10.08 -3.70 -1.87
N LEU A 50 -9.76 -4.99 -1.77
CA LEU A 50 -9.07 -5.54 -0.61
C LEU A 50 -7.60 -5.13 -0.52
N ILE A 51 -6.95 -4.71 -1.63
CA ILE A 51 -5.59 -4.18 -1.62
C ILE A 51 -5.44 -3.02 -0.61
N GLY A 52 -6.49 -2.22 -0.44
CA GLY A 52 -6.52 -1.13 0.53
C GLY A 52 -6.35 -1.56 2.00
N LEU A 53 -6.73 -2.80 2.36
CA LEU A 53 -6.53 -3.32 3.72
C LEU A 53 -5.04 -3.39 4.11
N GLY A 54 -4.14 -3.49 3.13
CA GLY A 54 -2.71 -3.53 3.38
C GLY A 54 -2.15 -2.30 4.10
N PHE A 55 -2.84 -1.16 4.04
CA PHE A 55 -2.43 0.04 4.79
C PHE A 55 -2.51 -0.13 6.30
N LEU A 56 -3.41 -0.98 6.81
CA LEU A 56 -3.62 -1.19 8.24
C LEU A 56 -2.39 -1.81 8.94
N GLY A 57 -1.64 -2.66 8.25
CA GLY A 57 -0.46 -3.34 8.80
C GLY A 57 0.87 -2.88 8.20
N SER A 58 0.86 -1.86 7.34
CA SER A 58 2.07 -1.36 6.70
C SER A 58 3.00 -0.69 7.71
N PRO A 59 4.23 -1.20 7.95
CA PRO A 59 5.11 -0.73 9.03
C PRO A 59 5.40 0.78 8.95
N GLN A 60 5.60 1.32 7.75
CA GLN A 60 5.87 2.75 7.55
C GLN A 60 4.66 3.64 7.84
N VAL A 61 3.44 3.13 7.70
CA VAL A 61 2.21 3.85 8.07
C VAL A 61 2.00 3.77 9.57
N PHE A 62 2.16 2.58 10.14
CA PHE A 62 1.97 2.33 11.56
C PHE A 62 2.96 3.13 12.43
N ALA A 63 4.23 3.19 12.05
CA ALA A 63 5.23 3.99 12.74
C ALA A 63 4.86 5.50 12.79
N ARG A 64 4.21 6.02 11.76
CA ARG A 64 3.72 7.41 11.76
C ARG A 64 2.55 7.61 12.70
N LEU A 65 1.65 6.62 12.81
CA LEU A 65 0.53 6.68 13.74
C LEU A 65 1.01 6.66 15.20
N ILE A 66 1.99 5.82 15.54
CA ILE A 66 2.59 5.78 16.89
C ILE A 66 3.28 7.11 17.24
N ALA A 67 3.84 7.81 16.27
CA ALA A 67 4.54 9.09 16.49
C ALA A 67 3.60 10.28 16.72
N ILE A 68 2.27 10.12 16.61
CA ILE A 68 1.30 11.20 16.83
C ILE A 68 1.17 11.49 18.34
N ARG A 69 1.16 12.77 18.69
CA ARG A 69 1.20 13.23 20.09
C ARG A 69 -0.11 13.02 20.85
N SER A 70 -1.26 13.09 20.19
CA SER A 70 -2.57 13.02 20.86
C SER A 70 -3.66 12.50 19.92
N GLU A 71 -4.72 11.93 20.51
CA GLU A 71 -5.91 11.45 19.79
C GLU A 71 -6.65 12.57 19.04
N ASP A 72 -6.68 13.78 19.58
CA ASP A 72 -7.28 14.93 18.91
C ASP A 72 -6.59 15.24 17.57
N GLN A 73 -5.26 15.11 17.51
CA GLN A 73 -4.52 15.24 16.27
C GLN A 73 -4.87 14.13 15.26
N ILE A 74 -5.09 12.90 15.72
CA ILE A 74 -5.57 11.81 14.86
C ILE A 74 -6.96 12.15 14.32
N ASN A 75 -7.87 12.59 15.18
CA ASN A 75 -9.24 12.91 14.79
C ASN A 75 -9.36 14.06 13.79
N ARG A 76 -8.49 15.05 13.87
CA ARG A 76 -8.41 16.14 12.89
C ARG A 76 -7.67 15.69 11.63
N GLY A 77 -6.55 15.01 11.79
CA GLY A 77 -5.69 14.56 10.70
C GLY A 77 -6.36 13.56 9.75
N LYS A 78 -7.21 12.67 10.27
CA LYS A 78 -7.91 11.67 9.46
C LYS A 78 -8.77 12.31 8.35
N TRP A 79 -9.44 13.43 8.62
CA TRP A 79 -10.26 14.09 7.61
C TRP A 79 -9.42 14.74 6.52
N VAL A 80 -8.29 15.35 6.90
CA VAL A 80 -7.35 15.93 5.93
C VAL A 80 -6.74 14.83 5.06
N ALA A 81 -6.31 13.72 5.67
CA ALA A 81 -5.77 12.57 4.95
C ALA A 81 -6.80 11.96 3.99
N MET A 82 -8.05 11.76 4.45
CA MET A 82 -9.12 11.20 3.64
C MET A 82 -9.46 12.09 2.45
N LEU A 83 -9.63 13.40 2.67
CA LEU A 83 -9.90 14.34 1.58
C LEU A 83 -8.76 14.37 0.56
N PHE A 84 -7.52 14.42 1.03
CA PHE A 84 -6.34 14.42 0.16
C PHE A 84 -6.27 13.14 -0.68
N THR A 85 -6.47 11.97 -0.07
CA THR A 85 -6.47 10.67 -0.77
C THR A 85 -7.56 10.61 -1.82
N LEU A 86 -8.79 10.98 -1.48
CA LEU A 86 -9.90 11.01 -2.45
C LEU A 86 -9.60 11.91 -3.65
N LEU A 87 -9.01 13.08 -3.40
CA LEU A 87 -8.67 14.02 -4.47
C LEU A 87 -7.54 13.47 -5.37
N VAL A 88 -6.54 12.81 -4.79
CA VAL A 88 -5.44 12.19 -5.55
C VAL A 88 -5.94 11.00 -6.36
N ASP A 89 -6.72 10.11 -5.75
CA ASP A 89 -7.26 8.92 -6.41
C ASP A 89 -8.20 9.29 -7.55
N PHE A 90 -9.10 10.26 -7.33
CA PHE A 90 -9.96 10.78 -8.39
C PHE A 90 -9.14 11.36 -9.55
N SER A 91 -8.06 12.09 -9.26
CA SER A 91 -7.18 12.63 -10.29
C SER A 91 -6.46 11.53 -11.06
N ALA A 92 -5.98 10.50 -10.39
CA ALA A 92 -5.29 9.37 -11.01
C ALA A 92 -6.22 8.60 -11.95
N VAL A 93 -7.44 8.29 -11.51
CA VAL A 93 -8.46 7.65 -12.34
C VAL A 93 -8.82 8.53 -13.55
N SER A 94 -9.01 9.84 -13.33
CA SER A 94 -9.32 10.79 -14.41
C SER A 94 -8.22 10.86 -15.46
N ILE A 95 -6.94 10.79 -15.07
CA ILE A 95 -5.79 10.75 -15.99
C ILE A 95 -5.85 9.51 -16.87
N GLY A 96 -6.13 8.33 -16.31
CA GLY A 96 -6.24 7.09 -17.07
C GLY A 96 -7.40 7.15 -18.09
N VAL A 97 -8.57 7.61 -17.65
CA VAL A 97 -9.77 7.74 -18.48
C VAL A 97 -9.56 8.75 -19.62
N LEU A 98 -9.05 9.94 -19.31
CA LEU A 98 -8.80 11.00 -20.30
C LEU A 98 -7.69 10.60 -21.26
N GLY A 99 -6.61 9.99 -20.78
CA GLY A 99 -5.54 9.50 -21.63
C GLY A 99 -6.05 8.46 -22.63
N ARG A 100 -6.81 7.46 -22.16
CA ARG A 100 -7.42 6.46 -23.05
C ARG A 100 -8.30 7.11 -24.12
N TYR A 101 -9.14 8.04 -23.73
CA TYR A 101 -10.04 8.75 -24.66
C TYR A 101 -9.28 9.59 -25.69
N ILE A 102 -8.34 10.43 -25.25
CA ILE A 102 -7.58 11.34 -26.11
C ILE A 102 -6.78 10.58 -27.15
N PHE A 103 -5.99 9.60 -26.74
CA PHE A 103 -5.09 8.88 -27.65
C PHE A 103 -5.84 7.95 -28.60
N THR A 104 -6.96 7.36 -28.20
CA THR A 104 -7.79 6.54 -29.09
C THR A 104 -8.53 7.39 -30.13
N THR A 105 -9.06 8.56 -29.75
CA THR A 105 -9.79 9.43 -30.68
C THR A 105 -8.89 10.11 -31.71
N GLN A 106 -7.60 10.20 -31.47
CA GLN A 106 -6.61 10.70 -32.44
C GLN A 106 -6.17 9.63 -33.47
N GLY A 107 -6.74 8.43 -33.43
CA GLY A 107 -6.38 7.35 -34.35
C GLY A 107 -5.02 6.72 -34.08
N ILE A 108 -4.48 6.96 -32.89
CA ILE A 108 -3.22 6.34 -32.43
C ILE A 108 -3.60 5.04 -31.73
N GLU A 109 -2.94 3.93 -32.07
CA GLU A 109 -3.10 2.69 -31.31
C GLU A 109 -2.61 2.91 -29.89
N PRO A 110 -3.48 2.83 -28.85
CA PRO A 110 -3.12 3.18 -27.48
C PRO A 110 -1.93 2.36 -26.95
N ASP A 111 -1.85 1.10 -27.31
CA ASP A 111 -0.80 0.20 -26.84
C ASP A 111 0.60 0.58 -27.34
N THR A 112 0.69 1.24 -28.50
CA THR A 112 1.98 1.70 -29.03
C THR A 112 2.52 2.93 -28.32
N VAL A 113 1.65 3.85 -27.89
CA VAL A 113 2.03 5.11 -27.22
C VAL A 113 2.02 4.94 -25.72
N LEU A 114 0.97 4.32 -25.18
CA LEU A 114 0.79 4.19 -23.72
C LEU A 114 1.63 3.06 -23.12
N GLY A 115 2.18 2.19 -23.94
CA GLY A 115 2.97 1.03 -23.51
C GLY A 115 2.10 -0.07 -22.92
N ASN A 116 2.75 -1.18 -22.55
CA ASN A 116 2.07 -2.33 -21.97
C ASN A 116 1.28 -1.94 -20.71
N GLY A 117 -0.02 -2.23 -20.69
CA GLY A 117 -0.92 -1.89 -19.59
C GLY A 117 -1.08 -0.39 -19.36
N ALA A 118 -0.87 0.43 -20.38
CA ALA A 118 -0.98 1.90 -20.35
C ALA A 118 -0.10 2.58 -19.27
N GLN A 119 1.04 1.96 -18.90
CA GLN A 119 1.91 2.48 -17.84
C GLN A 119 2.53 3.86 -18.14
N ASN A 120 2.57 4.27 -19.40
CA ASN A 120 3.11 5.57 -19.83
C ASN A 120 2.04 6.66 -19.90
N VAL A 121 0.75 6.37 -19.64
CA VAL A 121 -0.37 7.31 -19.84
C VAL A 121 -0.13 8.67 -19.19
N LEU A 122 0.45 8.67 -18.00
CA LEU A 122 0.67 9.89 -17.22
C LEU A 122 1.76 10.77 -17.86
N SER A 123 2.89 10.22 -18.25
CA SER A 123 3.97 10.95 -18.93
C SER A 123 3.54 11.45 -20.29
N GLU A 124 2.91 10.60 -21.10
CA GLU A 124 2.42 10.96 -22.43
C GLU A 124 1.37 12.07 -22.36
N LEU A 125 0.43 11.98 -21.40
CA LEU A 125 -0.60 13.01 -21.23
C LEU A 125 0.00 14.35 -20.76
N VAL A 126 1.04 14.32 -19.94
CA VAL A 126 1.76 15.52 -19.49
C VAL A 126 2.49 16.18 -20.66
N GLU A 127 3.22 15.37 -21.46
CA GLU A 127 3.92 15.87 -22.66
C GLU A 127 2.96 16.43 -23.72
N PHE A 128 1.81 15.78 -23.89
CA PHE A 128 0.77 16.26 -24.80
C PHE A 128 0.13 17.58 -24.33
N THR A 129 -0.05 17.76 -23.02
CA THR A 129 -0.87 18.85 -22.46
C THR A 129 -0.05 20.10 -22.12
N PHE A 130 1.22 19.96 -21.76
CA PHE A 130 2.03 21.05 -21.19
C PHE A 130 3.31 21.35 -21.97
N PRO A 131 3.80 22.61 -21.88
CA PRO A 131 5.08 22.98 -22.45
C PRO A 131 6.25 22.33 -21.69
N PRO A 132 7.45 22.18 -22.31
CA PRO A 132 8.58 21.43 -21.76
C PRO A 132 9.02 21.83 -20.34
N LEU A 133 8.88 23.10 -19.97
CA LEU A 133 9.19 23.57 -18.61
C LEU A 133 8.31 22.91 -17.56
N ILE A 134 7.01 22.79 -17.82
CA ILE A 134 6.05 22.14 -16.90
C ILE A 134 6.26 20.64 -16.89
N VAL A 135 6.60 20.04 -18.03
CA VAL A 135 6.97 18.61 -18.12
C VAL A 135 8.17 18.34 -17.20
N GLY A 136 9.21 19.17 -17.23
CA GLY A 136 10.36 19.06 -16.34
C GLY A 136 10.00 19.16 -14.85
N LEU A 137 9.14 20.09 -14.48
CA LEU A 137 8.63 20.22 -13.10
C LEU A 137 7.83 18.99 -12.67
N TYR A 138 7.02 18.45 -13.57
CA TYR A 138 6.27 17.23 -13.33
C TYR A 138 7.20 16.04 -13.07
N VAL A 139 8.20 15.80 -13.91
CA VAL A 139 9.18 14.73 -13.73
C VAL A 139 9.90 14.88 -12.38
N ALA A 140 10.31 16.09 -12.03
CA ALA A 140 10.92 16.37 -10.73
C ALA A 140 9.99 16.06 -9.56
N ALA A 141 8.71 16.38 -9.67
CA ALA A 141 7.69 16.08 -8.64
C ALA A 141 7.49 14.56 -8.47
N VAL A 142 7.40 13.80 -9.57
CA VAL A 142 7.28 12.34 -9.53
C VAL A 142 8.51 11.69 -8.91
N LEU A 143 9.71 12.12 -9.32
CA LEU A 143 10.96 11.63 -8.73
C LEU A 143 11.04 11.94 -7.23
N SER A 144 10.63 13.12 -6.80
CA SER A 144 10.57 13.48 -5.37
C SER A 144 9.62 12.59 -4.58
N ALA A 145 8.45 12.27 -5.14
CA ALA A 145 7.48 11.37 -4.51
C ALA A 145 8.05 9.95 -4.36
N ILE A 146 8.70 9.42 -5.41
CA ILE A 146 9.36 8.11 -5.38
C ILE A 146 10.47 8.10 -4.33
N MET A 147 11.35 9.11 -4.33
CA MET A 147 12.46 9.22 -3.37
C MET A 147 11.97 9.27 -1.92
N SER A 148 10.90 10.00 -1.64
CA SER A 148 10.29 10.08 -0.32
C SER A 148 9.82 8.71 0.19
N THR A 149 9.18 7.92 -0.67
CA THR A 149 8.67 6.57 -0.32
C THR A 149 9.82 5.59 -0.14
N VAL A 150 10.76 5.53 -1.09
CA VAL A 150 11.93 4.64 -1.03
C VAL A 150 12.78 4.94 0.22
N SER A 151 13.05 6.21 0.50
CA SER A 151 13.80 6.62 1.68
C SER A 151 13.13 6.17 2.98
N SER A 152 11.81 6.33 3.11
CA SER A 152 11.08 5.92 4.31
C SER A 152 11.12 4.40 4.53
N LEU A 153 11.00 3.61 3.47
CA LEU A 153 11.08 2.14 3.55
C LEU A 153 12.49 1.65 3.90
N LEU A 154 13.52 2.23 3.26
CA LEU A 154 14.91 1.87 3.52
C LEU A 154 15.34 2.21 4.95
N VAL A 155 14.97 3.39 5.45
CA VAL A 155 15.29 3.80 6.83
C VAL A 155 14.57 2.92 7.85
N MET A 156 13.30 2.56 7.59
CA MET A 156 12.54 1.65 8.45
C MET A 156 13.20 0.27 8.52
N ALA A 157 13.52 -0.32 7.37
CA ALA A 157 14.17 -1.63 7.30
C ALA A 157 15.56 -1.61 7.96
N ALA A 158 16.36 -0.57 7.70
CA ALA A 158 17.67 -0.41 8.33
C ALA A 158 17.58 -0.19 9.84
N GLY A 159 16.55 0.55 10.29
CA GLY A 159 16.24 0.75 11.70
C GLY A 159 15.94 -0.55 12.42
N SER A 160 15.09 -1.40 11.85
CA SER A 160 14.76 -2.71 12.42
C SER A 160 16.01 -3.60 12.53
N VAL A 161 16.85 -3.66 11.50
CA VAL A 161 18.10 -4.43 11.58
C VAL A 161 19.06 -3.85 12.63
N THR A 162 19.15 -2.52 12.73
CA THR A 162 20.07 -1.87 13.68
C THR A 162 19.59 -2.02 15.13
N HIS A 163 18.32 -1.72 15.40
CA HIS A 163 17.80 -1.64 16.76
C HIS A 163 17.24 -2.99 17.24
N ASP A 164 16.46 -3.69 16.41
CA ASP A 164 15.80 -4.91 16.87
C ASP A 164 16.71 -6.13 16.78
N LEU A 165 17.55 -6.22 15.74
CA LEU A 165 18.45 -7.35 15.59
C LEU A 165 19.82 -7.07 16.22
N TYR A 166 20.53 -6.02 15.78
CA TYR A 166 21.91 -5.80 16.18
C TYR A 166 22.03 -5.33 17.63
N ALA A 167 21.29 -4.30 18.04
CA ALA A 167 21.38 -3.75 19.37
C ALA A 167 20.82 -4.68 20.46
N LYS A 168 19.73 -5.41 20.17
CA LYS A 168 19.14 -6.31 21.18
C LYS A 168 19.83 -7.67 21.28
N ILE A 169 20.35 -8.22 20.15
CA ILE A 169 20.85 -9.59 20.11
C ILE A 169 22.38 -9.63 20.10
N ILE A 170 23.05 -8.77 19.30
CA ILE A 170 24.49 -8.86 19.04
C ILE A 170 25.28 -7.98 20.00
N ASN A 171 24.89 -6.71 20.15
CA ASN A 171 25.61 -5.75 21.00
C ASN A 171 24.66 -4.85 21.79
N PRO A 172 24.22 -5.27 23.01
CA PRO A 172 23.33 -4.46 23.85
C PRO A 172 23.95 -3.14 24.36
N HIS A 173 25.25 -2.96 24.24
CA HIS A 173 25.98 -1.76 24.68
C HIS A 173 26.27 -0.78 23.53
N LEU A 174 25.53 -0.88 22.43
CA LEU A 174 25.70 0.00 21.27
C LEU A 174 25.40 1.46 21.64
N THR A 175 26.35 2.35 21.38
CA THR A 175 26.12 3.81 21.59
C THR A 175 25.29 4.39 20.46
N ASP A 176 24.55 5.48 20.73
CA ASP A 176 23.69 6.14 19.73
C ASP A 176 24.46 6.54 18.47
N SER A 177 25.70 7.00 18.60
CA SER A 177 26.53 7.39 17.46
C SER A 177 26.95 6.18 16.61
N GLN A 178 27.20 5.03 17.25
CA GLN A 178 27.49 3.77 16.55
C GLN A 178 26.23 3.22 15.87
N ALA A 179 25.08 3.27 16.55
CA ALA A 179 23.79 2.88 15.99
C ALA A 179 23.45 3.72 14.74
N ALA A 180 23.61 5.04 14.81
CA ALA A 180 23.38 5.93 13.67
C ALA A 180 24.33 5.65 12.50
N ARG A 181 25.61 5.30 12.76
CA ARG A 181 26.56 4.93 11.70
C ARG A 181 26.18 3.58 11.08
N LEU A 182 25.85 2.60 11.90
CA LEU A 182 25.43 1.27 11.44
C LEU A 182 24.16 1.38 10.57
N CYS A 183 23.16 2.12 11.04
CA CYS A 183 21.92 2.34 10.31
C CYS A 183 22.19 2.94 8.91
N ARG A 184 23.08 3.94 8.80
CA ARG A 184 23.45 4.50 7.50
C ARG A 184 24.11 3.47 6.57
N VAL A 185 25.02 2.65 7.09
CA VAL A 185 25.68 1.60 6.29
C VAL A 185 24.65 0.58 5.80
N ILE A 186 23.76 0.12 6.68
CA ILE A 186 22.70 -0.83 6.31
C ILE A 186 21.75 -0.21 5.28
N THR A 187 21.40 1.08 5.43
CA THR A 187 20.55 1.79 4.45
C THR A 187 21.19 1.79 3.07
N ILE A 188 22.52 2.07 2.98
CA ILE A 188 23.23 2.05 1.69
C ILE A 188 23.27 0.63 1.12
N VAL A 189 23.55 -0.39 1.95
CA VAL A 189 23.55 -1.78 1.50
C VAL A 189 22.17 -2.19 0.97
N PHE A 190 21.10 -1.85 1.68
CA PHE A 190 19.75 -2.13 1.20
C PHE A 190 19.38 -1.36 -0.06
N ALA A 191 19.83 -0.13 -0.20
CA ALA A 191 19.61 0.64 -1.44
C ALA A 191 20.29 -0.02 -2.64
N VAL A 192 21.55 -0.47 -2.49
CA VAL A 192 22.28 -1.17 -3.56
C VAL A 192 21.64 -2.51 -3.89
N LEU A 193 21.26 -3.29 -2.87
CA LEU A 193 20.58 -4.58 -3.06
C LEU A 193 19.22 -4.40 -3.75
N SER A 194 18.43 -3.42 -3.34
CA SER A 194 17.12 -3.14 -3.93
C SER A 194 17.26 -2.69 -5.39
N LEU A 195 18.24 -1.85 -5.69
CA LEU A 195 18.53 -1.42 -7.06
C LEU A 195 18.98 -2.61 -7.93
N GLY A 196 19.89 -3.44 -7.42
CA GLY A 196 20.33 -4.64 -8.12
C GLY A 196 19.20 -5.61 -8.40
N LEU A 197 18.32 -5.82 -7.41
CA LEU A 197 17.13 -6.66 -7.59
C LEU A 197 16.17 -6.05 -8.61
N ALA A 198 15.91 -4.76 -8.56
CA ALA A 198 15.02 -4.07 -9.50
C ALA A 198 15.52 -4.19 -10.95
N ILE A 199 16.82 -3.99 -11.17
CA ILE A 199 17.44 -4.15 -12.49
C ILE A 199 17.35 -5.61 -12.97
N THR A 200 17.67 -6.57 -12.10
CA THR A 200 17.60 -8.00 -12.44
C THR A 200 16.20 -8.41 -12.85
N VAL A 201 15.19 -8.00 -12.08
CA VAL A 201 13.79 -8.30 -12.36
C VAL A 201 13.31 -7.62 -13.64
N SER A 202 13.70 -6.37 -13.88
CA SER A 202 13.38 -5.65 -15.13
C SER A 202 13.93 -6.34 -16.37
N ILE A 203 15.14 -6.88 -16.28
CA ILE A 203 15.77 -7.62 -17.40
C ILE A 203 15.13 -9.01 -17.57
N ALA A 204 14.83 -9.69 -16.47
CA ALA A 204 14.28 -11.05 -16.51
C ALA A 204 12.80 -11.10 -16.93
N SER A 205 12.06 -10.02 -16.78
CA SER A 205 10.62 -9.97 -17.05
C SER A 205 10.20 -8.66 -17.73
N PRO A 206 10.67 -8.37 -18.94
CA PRO A 206 10.43 -7.10 -19.63
C PRO A 206 8.96 -6.87 -19.99
N GLU A 207 8.19 -7.93 -20.14
CA GLU A 207 6.75 -7.87 -20.48
C GLU A 207 5.86 -7.51 -19.28
N ARG A 208 6.42 -7.45 -18.07
CA ARG A 208 5.66 -7.17 -16.88
C ARG A 208 5.59 -5.66 -16.60
N THR A 209 4.41 -5.18 -16.21
CA THR A 209 4.21 -3.77 -15.89
C THR A 209 4.80 -3.41 -14.52
N ILE A 210 5.16 -2.14 -14.32
CA ILE A 210 5.59 -1.59 -13.02
C ILE A 210 4.49 -1.84 -11.97
N PHE A 211 3.23 -1.66 -12.33
CA PHE A 211 2.08 -1.93 -11.47
C PHE A 211 2.10 -3.35 -10.90
N TRP A 212 2.40 -4.36 -11.73
CA TRP A 212 2.48 -5.75 -11.31
C TRP A 212 3.52 -5.97 -10.20
N PHE A 213 4.71 -5.36 -10.31
CA PHE A 213 5.75 -5.46 -9.29
C PHE A 213 5.36 -4.76 -8.00
N VAL A 214 4.76 -3.55 -8.12
CA VAL A 214 4.31 -2.77 -6.97
C VAL A 214 3.23 -3.52 -6.19
N ILE A 215 2.22 -4.05 -6.87
CA ILE A 215 1.13 -4.80 -6.23
C ILE A 215 1.62 -6.10 -5.59
N PHE A 216 2.53 -6.82 -6.26
CA PHE A 216 3.12 -8.03 -5.67
C PHE A 216 3.92 -7.72 -4.40
N GLY A 217 4.81 -6.72 -4.43
CA GLY A 217 5.56 -6.30 -3.24
C GLY A 217 4.66 -5.79 -2.12
N TRP A 218 3.64 -5.01 -2.47
CA TRP A 218 2.63 -4.53 -1.53
C TRP A 218 1.85 -5.68 -0.89
N ALA A 219 1.40 -6.65 -1.68
CA ALA A 219 0.69 -7.84 -1.19
C ALA A 219 1.53 -8.65 -0.20
N GLY A 220 2.84 -8.78 -0.45
CA GLY A 220 3.77 -9.44 0.45
C GLY A 220 3.85 -8.76 1.83
N ILE A 221 4.00 -7.43 1.86
CA ILE A 221 4.02 -6.65 3.10
C ILE A 221 2.64 -6.73 3.79
N ALA A 222 1.56 -6.50 3.04
CA ALA A 222 0.21 -6.46 3.56
C ALA A 222 -0.22 -7.80 4.18
N ALA A 223 -0.02 -8.91 3.47
CA ALA A 223 -0.39 -10.24 3.96
C ALA A 223 0.49 -10.71 5.13
N THR A 224 1.73 -10.21 5.23
CA THR A 224 2.63 -10.53 6.35
C THR A 224 2.20 -9.80 7.62
N PHE A 225 2.03 -8.49 7.56
CA PHE A 225 1.90 -7.67 8.77
C PHE A 225 0.45 -7.33 9.13
N CYS A 226 -0.45 -7.16 8.17
CA CYS A 226 -1.81 -6.69 8.44
C CYS A 226 -2.64 -7.69 9.26
N PRO A 227 -2.68 -9.01 8.95
CA PRO A 227 -3.42 -9.98 9.76
C PRO A 227 -2.94 -10.01 11.21
N MET A 228 -1.62 -10.05 11.41
CA MET A 228 -1.00 -10.04 12.74
C MET A 228 -1.36 -8.77 13.51
N MET A 229 -1.27 -7.59 12.88
CA MET A 229 -1.62 -6.31 13.50
C MET A 229 -3.09 -6.24 13.88
N LEU A 230 -4.01 -6.67 13.01
CA LEU A 230 -5.44 -6.71 13.31
C LEU A 230 -5.72 -7.62 14.49
N MET A 231 -5.14 -8.83 14.51
CA MET A 231 -5.36 -9.77 15.60
C MET A 231 -4.77 -9.24 16.92
N SER A 232 -3.61 -8.62 16.90
CA SER A 232 -2.98 -8.05 18.10
C SER A 232 -3.76 -6.85 18.68
N LEU A 233 -4.42 -6.05 17.84
CA LEU A 233 -5.21 -4.89 18.28
C LEU A 233 -6.61 -5.25 18.78
N PHE A 234 -7.24 -6.26 18.17
CA PHE A 234 -8.65 -6.58 18.43
C PHE A 234 -8.87 -7.87 19.21
N TRP A 235 -7.83 -8.64 19.48
CA TRP A 235 -7.96 -9.92 20.18
C TRP A 235 -6.89 -10.09 21.27
N THR A 236 -7.28 -9.90 22.53
CA THR A 236 -6.41 -9.92 23.71
C THR A 236 -5.72 -11.27 23.97
N ARG A 237 -6.25 -12.37 23.42
CA ARG A 237 -5.68 -13.70 23.54
C ARG A 237 -4.63 -14.03 22.48
N PHE A 238 -4.38 -13.11 21.56
CA PHE A 238 -3.43 -13.34 20.48
C PHE A 238 -2.00 -13.48 21.03
N THR A 239 -1.33 -14.59 20.69
CA THR A 239 -0.03 -14.94 21.27
C THR A 239 1.13 -14.57 20.36
N GLU A 240 2.34 -14.41 20.93
CA GLU A 240 3.56 -14.16 20.16
C GLU A 240 3.82 -15.24 19.10
N ARG A 241 3.61 -16.52 19.49
CA ARG A 241 3.75 -17.66 18.56
C ARG A 241 2.77 -17.58 17.40
N ALA A 242 1.55 -17.16 17.66
CA ALA A 242 0.54 -16.97 16.64
C ALA A 242 0.89 -15.78 15.71
N ALA A 243 1.47 -14.71 16.24
CA ALA A 243 1.97 -13.60 15.46
C ALA A 243 3.04 -14.04 14.45
N ILE A 244 4.06 -14.77 14.93
CA ILE A 244 5.13 -15.30 14.07
C ILE A 244 4.56 -16.26 13.00
N ALA A 245 3.68 -17.18 13.39
CA ALA A 245 3.07 -18.14 12.47
C ALA A 245 2.21 -17.43 11.41
N SER A 246 1.43 -16.43 11.80
CA SER A 246 0.64 -15.60 10.89
C SER A 246 1.51 -14.87 9.87
N MET A 247 2.59 -14.23 10.32
CA MET A 247 3.54 -13.52 9.45
C MET A 247 4.22 -14.45 8.45
N ILE A 248 4.75 -15.59 8.90
CA ILE A 248 5.38 -16.59 8.04
C ILE A 248 4.38 -17.11 6.99
N THR A 249 3.15 -17.40 7.42
CA THR A 249 2.10 -17.89 6.52
C THR A 249 1.73 -16.83 5.49
N GLY A 250 1.53 -15.58 5.88
CA GLY A 250 1.17 -14.49 4.97
C GLY A 250 2.21 -14.27 3.89
N PHE A 251 3.49 -14.21 4.28
CA PHE A 251 4.60 -14.08 3.33
C PHE A 251 4.71 -15.30 2.40
N SER A 252 4.74 -16.51 2.97
CA SER A 252 4.89 -17.74 2.18
C SER A 252 3.73 -17.95 1.22
N MET A 253 2.50 -17.68 1.68
CA MET A 253 1.30 -17.84 0.85
C MET A 253 1.26 -16.84 -0.30
N THR A 254 1.79 -15.62 -0.12
CA THR A 254 1.92 -14.66 -1.22
C THR A 254 2.82 -15.21 -2.33
N MET A 255 3.95 -15.83 -1.96
CA MET A 255 4.85 -16.50 -2.93
C MET A 255 4.18 -17.70 -3.60
N ILE A 256 3.52 -18.56 -2.81
CA ILE A 256 2.83 -19.74 -3.31
C ILE A 256 1.69 -19.33 -4.25
N CYS A 257 0.88 -18.34 -3.88
CA CYS A 257 -0.19 -17.85 -4.74
C CYS A 257 0.37 -17.33 -6.07
N LYS A 258 1.47 -16.57 -6.05
CA LYS A 258 2.01 -15.92 -7.24
C LYS A 258 2.69 -16.88 -8.20
N PHE A 259 3.51 -17.80 -7.68
CA PHE A 259 4.39 -18.65 -8.49
C PHE A 259 3.88 -20.09 -8.65
N VAL A 260 2.83 -20.47 -7.93
CA VAL A 260 2.30 -21.84 -8.02
C VAL A 260 0.81 -21.83 -8.37
N ILE A 261 -0.01 -21.12 -7.57
CA ILE A 261 -1.48 -21.23 -7.73
C ILE A 261 -1.96 -20.49 -8.97
N GLN A 262 -1.41 -19.30 -9.27
CA GLN A 262 -1.80 -18.53 -10.45
C GLN A 262 -1.44 -19.21 -11.77
N ASP A 263 -0.45 -20.12 -11.76
CA ASP A 263 -0.04 -20.91 -12.94
C ASP A 263 -0.84 -22.20 -13.12
N MET A 264 -1.75 -22.54 -12.18
CA MET A 264 -2.62 -23.72 -12.29
C MET A 264 -3.75 -23.51 -13.30
N GLU A 265 -3.95 -24.42 -14.23
CA GLU A 265 -4.98 -24.30 -15.28
C GLU A 265 -6.42 -24.24 -14.73
N SER A 266 -6.71 -24.95 -13.63
CA SER A 266 -8.07 -25.10 -13.11
C SER A 266 -8.55 -23.93 -12.25
N ILE A 267 -7.71 -23.43 -11.35
CA ILE A 267 -8.05 -22.38 -10.37
C ILE A 267 -7.25 -21.08 -10.58
N GLY A 268 -6.16 -21.16 -11.32
CA GLY A 268 -5.27 -20.04 -11.57
C GLY A 268 -5.97 -18.77 -12.04
N PRO A 269 -6.86 -18.81 -13.03
CA PRO A 269 -7.56 -17.63 -13.54
C PRO A 269 -8.32 -16.86 -12.45
N ILE A 270 -8.94 -17.55 -11.48
CA ILE A 270 -9.67 -16.94 -10.37
C ILE A 270 -8.67 -16.23 -9.42
N PHE A 271 -7.53 -16.88 -9.14
CA PHE A 271 -6.48 -16.29 -8.28
C PHE A 271 -5.70 -15.16 -8.96
N VAL A 272 -5.64 -15.15 -10.28
CA VAL A 272 -5.13 -14.00 -11.05
C VAL A 272 -6.09 -12.82 -10.91
N ALA A 273 -7.41 -13.06 -11.05
CA ALA A 273 -8.44 -12.04 -10.92
C ALA A 273 -8.55 -11.48 -9.48
N LEU A 274 -8.45 -12.34 -8.47
CA LEU A 274 -8.53 -11.97 -7.06
C LEU A 274 -7.24 -11.30 -6.55
N GLU A 275 -6.14 -11.43 -7.27
CA GLU A 275 -4.78 -11.08 -6.86
C GLU A 275 -4.25 -11.92 -5.69
N THR A 276 -3.00 -11.73 -5.31
CA THR A 276 -2.34 -12.55 -4.28
C THR A 276 -2.68 -12.15 -2.84
N MET A 277 -3.03 -10.88 -2.62
CA MET A 277 -3.19 -10.31 -1.30
C MET A 277 -4.37 -10.94 -0.51
N PRO A 278 -5.61 -11.03 -1.04
CA PRO A 278 -6.74 -11.56 -0.28
C PRO A 278 -6.58 -13.00 0.19
N PRO A 279 -6.17 -13.97 -0.65
CA PRO A 279 -5.99 -15.34 -0.20
C PRO A 279 -4.84 -15.49 0.81
N SER A 280 -3.76 -14.74 0.64
CA SER A 280 -2.62 -14.76 1.56
C SER A 280 -2.97 -14.14 2.92
N PHE A 281 -3.72 -13.05 2.90
CA PHE A 281 -4.25 -12.39 4.10
C PHE A 281 -5.18 -13.31 4.90
N LEU A 282 -6.13 -13.95 4.23
CA LEU A 282 -7.06 -14.89 4.88
C LEU A 282 -6.33 -16.10 5.44
N SER A 283 -5.36 -16.65 4.72
CA SER A 283 -4.55 -17.77 5.21
C SER A 283 -3.77 -17.40 6.47
N ALA A 284 -3.19 -16.20 6.51
CA ALA A 284 -2.46 -15.68 7.68
C ALA A 284 -3.40 -15.48 8.88
N LEU A 285 -4.60 -14.95 8.68
CA LEU A 285 -5.61 -14.84 9.73
C LEU A 285 -6.02 -16.20 10.29
N ILE A 286 -6.31 -17.17 9.41
CA ILE A 286 -6.73 -18.51 9.80
C ILE A 286 -5.64 -19.21 10.61
N VAL A 287 -4.39 -19.17 10.15
CA VAL A 287 -3.27 -19.80 10.88
C VAL A 287 -3.01 -19.10 12.20
N GLY A 288 -3.01 -17.76 12.25
CA GLY A 288 -2.88 -17.02 13.49
C GLY A 288 -3.99 -17.38 14.49
N TYR A 289 -5.24 -17.48 14.02
CA TYR A 289 -6.37 -17.90 14.84
C TYR A 289 -6.19 -19.32 15.40
N ILE A 290 -5.85 -20.29 14.54
CA ILE A 290 -5.65 -21.69 14.93
C ILE A 290 -4.50 -21.80 15.95
N VAL A 291 -3.37 -21.15 15.70
CA VAL A 291 -2.20 -21.23 16.59
C VAL A 291 -2.51 -20.63 17.96
N THR A 292 -3.27 -19.53 18.03
CA THR A 292 -3.72 -18.95 19.30
C THR A 292 -4.58 -19.93 20.12
N ILE A 293 -5.47 -20.68 19.45
CA ILE A 293 -6.34 -21.64 20.15
C ILE A 293 -5.57 -22.87 20.59
N VAL A 294 -4.64 -23.36 19.76
CA VAL A 294 -3.86 -24.60 20.05
C VAL A 294 -2.80 -24.37 21.13
N TRP A 295 -2.22 -23.16 21.16
CA TRP A 295 -1.20 -22.76 22.15
C TRP A 295 -1.62 -21.44 22.83
N PRO A 296 -2.61 -21.48 23.73
CA PRO A 296 -3.03 -20.29 24.47
C PRO A 296 -1.96 -19.85 25.46
N ASP A 297 -1.92 -18.55 25.73
CA ASP A 297 -1.08 -17.94 26.75
C ASP A 297 -1.99 -17.08 27.65
N ASP A 298 -2.51 -17.69 28.70
CA ASP A 298 -3.47 -17.06 29.59
C ASP A 298 -2.83 -15.97 30.47
N GLU A 299 -1.51 -16.07 30.76
CA GLU A 299 -0.79 -15.03 31.52
C GLU A 299 -0.65 -13.75 30.70
N LEU A 300 -0.24 -13.89 29.45
CA LEU A 300 -0.11 -12.78 28.52
C LEU A 300 -1.48 -12.12 28.24
N ALA A 301 -2.54 -12.94 28.08
CA ALA A 301 -3.89 -12.45 27.87
C ALA A 301 -4.40 -11.65 29.08
N ALA A 302 -4.10 -12.09 30.30
CA ALA A 302 -4.46 -11.38 31.53
C ALA A 302 -3.70 -10.06 31.69
N GLN A 303 -2.41 -10.02 31.30
CA GLN A 303 -1.63 -8.77 31.29
C GLN A 303 -2.20 -7.75 30.31
N TYR A 304 -2.50 -8.15 29.09
CA TYR A 304 -3.11 -7.24 28.08
C TYR A 304 -4.47 -6.73 28.52
N GLN A 305 -5.27 -7.58 29.19
CA GLN A 305 -6.57 -7.13 29.70
C GLN A 305 -6.39 -6.09 30.82
N ALA A 306 -5.45 -6.31 31.73
CA ALA A 306 -5.14 -5.36 32.80
C ALA A 306 -4.60 -4.03 32.25
N ASP A 307 -3.78 -4.07 31.22
CA ASP A 307 -3.25 -2.87 30.55
C ASP A 307 -4.38 -2.07 29.85
N LEU A 308 -5.31 -2.76 29.18
CA LEU A 308 -6.47 -2.12 28.54
C LEU A 308 -7.39 -1.47 29.58
N ASP A 309 -7.65 -2.15 30.71
CA ASP A 309 -8.45 -1.61 31.80
C ASP A 309 -7.78 -0.36 32.40
N THR A 310 -6.45 -0.38 32.56
CA THR A 310 -5.68 0.77 33.06
C THR A 310 -5.77 1.97 32.10
N ILE A 311 -5.65 1.73 30.79
CA ILE A 311 -5.78 2.76 29.73
C ILE A 311 -7.21 3.31 29.72
N GLY A 312 -8.23 2.43 29.81
CA GLY A 312 -9.64 2.83 29.85
C GLY A 312 -9.97 3.72 31.05
N HIS A 313 -9.42 3.40 32.23
CA HIS A 313 -9.57 4.25 33.43
C HIS A 313 -8.76 5.55 33.32
N GLY A 314 -7.58 5.54 32.70
CA GLY A 314 -6.78 6.73 32.45
C GLY A 314 -7.48 7.74 31.54
N LEU A 315 -8.13 7.27 30.48
CA LEU A 315 -8.88 8.11 29.54
C LEU A 315 -10.14 8.73 30.20
N SER A 316 -10.84 7.97 31.02
CA SER A 316 -11.99 8.51 31.81
C SER A 316 -11.58 9.56 32.86
N GLY A 317 -10.35 9.47 33.35
CA GLY A 317 -9.79 10.46 34.30
C GLY A 317 -9.31 11.76 33.63
N ILE A 318 -8.93 11.71 32.37
CA ILE A 318 -8.49 12.90 31.60
C ILE A 318 -9.68 13.76 31.17
N GLU A 319 -10.84 13.16 30.88
CA GLU A 319 -12.08 13.91 30.60
C GLU A 319 -12.62 14.67 31.82
N ALA A 320 -12.22 14.29 33.02
CA ALA A 320 -12.70 14.90 34.28
C ALA A 320 -11.76 16.01 34.82
N SER A 321 -10.61 16.27 34.21
CA SER A 321 -9.68 17.32 34.62
C SER A 321 -9.90 18.59 33.80
N PRO A 322 -10.48 19.67 34.34
CA PRO A 322 -10.58 20.92 33.58
C PRO A 322 -9.18 21.52 33.40
N VAL A 323 -8.88 21.86 32.16
CA VAL A 323 -7.64 22.55 31.73
C VAL A 323 -7.65 24.00 32.27
N GLU A 324 -7.60 24.20 33.58
CA GLU A 324 -7.62 25.52 34.18
C GLU A 324 -6.45 25.83 35.13
N SER A 325 -5.36 25.08 35.14
CA SER A 325 -4.28 25.35 36.10
C SER A 325 -2.86 25.53 35.53
N VAL A 326 -2.68 25.71 34.22
CA VAL A 326 -1.31 25.87 33.66
C VAL A 326 -1.06 27.22 32.93
N VAL A 327 -1.95 28.20 33.10
CA VAL A 327 -1.73 29.54 32.48
C VAL A 327 -1.30 30.61 33.48
N ASN A 328 -1.16 30.30 34.78
CA ASN A 328 -0.62 31.24 35.77
C ASN A 328 0.51 30.57 36.56
N ASN A 329 1.70 30.58 36.01
CA ASN A 329 2.99 30.75 36.73
C ASN A 329 4.10 31.06 35.71
#